data_a4c5c959bff251141ba4d8c1620df134
#
_entry.id   a4c5c959bff251141ba4d8c1620df134
#
_cell.length_a   1.000
_cell.length_b   1.000
_cell.length_c   1.000
_cell.angle_alpha   90.00
_cell.angle_beta   90.00
_cell.angle_gamma   90.00
#
_symmetry.space_group_name_H-M   'P 1'
#
loop_
_entity.id
_entity.type
_entity.pdbx_description
1 polymer ?
#
loop_
_entity_poly.entity_id
_entity_poly.type
_entity_poly.pdbx_seq_one_letter_code
_entity_poly.pdbx_strand_id
1 'polypeptide(L)'
;LDRNTAELLVQRFRQGSTLICGGNSSGKTTLLNALKETLPDDMAILVAQQADELTTLFHPDMMFLHSLPGTSESSVNYDLKHISIAGLTMDVDFFIIGEVKGGEALYLLNAAYTGQICAATVHAPSADRAPEKIVDYAMYDSRYSRNELMKMMDCFQTLVFMEHYQVKEIFACLGWNAEKENLELSLIHISEPTRH
;
A
#
# COMPACT_ATOMS: atom_id res chain seq x y z
N LEU A 1 4.61 -14.47 -12.79
CA LEU A 1 4.44 -14.96 -11.43
C LEU A 1 4.10 -16.45 -11.50
N ASP A 2 4.79 -17.31 -10.74
CA ASP A 2 4.37 -18.71 -10.60
C ASP A 2 3.08 -18.80 -9.77
N ARG A 3 2.39 -19.94 -9.90
CA ARG A 3 1.08 -20.13 -9.29
C ARG A 3 1.11 -20.06 -7.75
N ASN A 4 2.12 -20.67 -7.14
CA ASN A 4 2.21 -20.72 -5.67
C ASN A 4 2.43 -19.34 -5.08
N THR A 5 3.31 -18.54 -5.72
CA THR A 5 3.55 -17.13 -5.33
C THR A 5 2.29 -16.27 -5.53
N ALA A 6 1.54 -16.50 -6.62
CA ALA A 6 0.29 -15.78 -6.86
C ALA A 6 -0.77 -16.10 -5.79
N GLU A 7 -0.99 -17.38 -5.48
CA GLU A 7 -1.93 -17.82 -4.44
C GLU A 7 -1.54 -17.28 -3.05
N LEU A 8 -0.24 -17.28 -2.71
CA LEU A 8 0.28 -16.70 -1.48
C LEU A 8 -0.02 -15.19 -1.39
N LEU A 9 0.25 -14.45 -2.45
CA LEU A 9 0.00 -12.99 -2.48
C LEU A 9 -1.48 -12.67 -2.35
N VAL A 10 -2.34 -13.40 -3.06
CA VAL A 10 -3.81 -13.24 -2.94
C VAL A 10 -4.27 -13.50 -1.51
N GLN A 11 -3.82 -14.59 -0.89
CA GLN A 11 -4.17 -14.91 0.49
C GLN A 11 -3.73 -13.79 1.46
N ARG A 12 -2.48 -13.35 1.35
CA ARG A 12 -1.94 -12.31 2.23
C ARG A 12 -2.62 -10.96 2.03
N PHE A 13 -2.88 -10.60 0.78
CA PHE A 13 -3.55 -9.34 0.43
C PHE A 13 -4.96 -9.26 1.01
N ARG A 14 -5.70 -10.37 0.99
CA ARG A 14 -7.05 -10.44 1.56
C ARG A 14 -7.09 -10.38 3.09
N GLN A 15 -6.01 -10.78 3.75
CA GLN A 15 -5.96 -10.95 5.20
C GLN A 15 -5.28 -9.82 5.95
N GLY A 16 -4.52 -8.95 5.25
CA GLY A 16 -3.77 -7.91 5.94
C GLY A 16 -3.22 -6.84 5.02
N SER A 17 -2.80 -5.75 5.65
CA SER A 17 -2.28 -4.60 4.92
C SER A 17 -1.00 -4.94 4.17
N THR A 18 -0.91 -4.45 2.93
CA THR A 18 0.15 -4.80 1.99
C THR A 18 0.77 -3.54 1.39
N LEU A 19 2.09 -3.48 1.39
CA LEU A 19 2.85 -2.43 0.72
C LEU A 19 3.63 -3.02 -0.47
N ILE A 20 3.40 -2.48 -1.67
CA ILE A 20 4.08 -2.90 -2.90
C ILE A 20 5.08 -1.81 -3.28
N CYS A 21 6.35 -2.16 -3.41
CA CYS A 21 7.39 -1.20 -3.74
C CYS A 21 8.22 -1.61 -4.96
N GLY A 22 9.00 -0.68 -5.47
CA GLY A 22 9.89 -0.87 -6.62
C GLY A 22 10.13 0.43 -7.37
N GLY A 23 10.97 0.39 -8.38
CA GLY A 23 11.27 1.53 -9.25
C GLY A 23 10.11 1.95 -10.16
N ASN A 24 10.33 2.98 -10.97
CA ASN A 24 9.40 3.37 -12.03
C ASN A 24 9.20 2.20 -13.00
N SER A 25 7.97 2.03 -13.48
CA SER A 25 7.62 1.00 -14.46
C SER A 25 8.01 -0.44 -14.05
N SER A 26 8.12 -0.71 -12.75
CA SER A 26 8.45 -2.06 -12.24
C SER A 26 7.27 -3.02 -12.20
N GLY A 27 6.03 -2.53 -12.43
CA GLY A 27 4.82 -3.33 -12.41
C GLY A 27 4.01 -3.26 -11.11
N LYS A 28 4.31 -2.33 -10.18
CA LYS A 28 3.60 -2.15 -8.90
C LYS A 28 2.09 -1.98 -9.09
N THR A 29 1.70 -1.01 -9.94
CA THR A 29 0.29 -0.72 -10.22
C THR A 29 -0.41 -1.90 -10.88
N THR A 30 0.28 -2.60 -11.77
CA THR A 30 -0.25 -3.81 -12.42
C THR A 30 -0.53 -4.92 -11.40
N LEU A 31 0.41 -5.16 -10.46
CA LEU A 31 0.21 -6.13 -9.40
C LEU A 31 -0.92 -5.72 -8.47
N LEU A 32 -0.96 -4.46 -8.03
CA LEU A 32 -2.03 -3.94 -7.17
C LEU A 32 -3.39 -4.06 -7.85
N ASN A 33 -3.47 -3.74 -9.15
CA ASN A 33 -4.69 -3.88 -9.94
C ASN A 33 -5.18 -5.34 -9.98
N ALA A 34 -4.27 -6.30 -10.15
CA ALA A 34 -4.62 -7.72 -10.16
C ALA A 34 -5.07 -8.20 -8.77
N LEU A 35 -4.38 -7.80 -7.70
CA LEU A 35 -4.68 -8.23 -6.34
C LEU A 35 -6.03 -7.69 -5.85
N LYS A 36 -6.35 -6.41 -6.11
CA LYS A 36 -7.61 -5.83 -5.65
C LYS A 36 -8.85 -6.47 -6.30
N GLU A 37 -8.76 -6.96 -7.55
CA GLU A 37 -9.85 -7.71 -8.19
C GLU A 37 -10.10 -9.07 -7.54
N THR A 38 -9.21 -9.52 -6.64
CA THR A 38 -9.40 -10.77 -5.90
C THR A 38 -10.12 -10.59 -4.57
N LEU A 39 -10.39 -9.35 -4.15
CA LEU A 39 -11.10 -9.07 -2.90
C LEU A 39 -12.54 -9.60 -2.99
N PRO A 40 -13.14 -10.03 -1.86
CA PRO A 40 -14.53 -10.48 -1.83
C PRO A 40 -15.52 -9.41 -2.27
N ASP A 41 -16.55 -9.80 -3.01
CA ASP A 41 -17.56 -8.90 -3.59
C ASP A 41 -18.40 -8.15 -2.54
N ASP A 42 -18.43 -8.62 -1.31
CA ASP A 42 -19.13 -8.02 -0.17
C ASP A 42 -18.28 -7.03 0.63
N MET A 43 -17.03 -6.80 0.22
CA MET A 43 -16.17 -5.77 0.83
C MET A 43 -16.40 -4.40 0.20
N ALA A 44 -16.59 -3.38 1.03
CA ALA A 44 -16.58 -1.98 0.59
C ALA A 44 -15.12 -1.50 0.45
N ILE A 45 -14.73 -1.10 -0.76
CA ILE A 45 -13.34 -0.74 -1.08
C ILE A 45 -13.27 0.71 -1.52
N LEU A 46 -12.35 1.47 -0.92
CA LEU A 46 -12.00 2.81 -1.36
C LEU A 46 -10.62 2.80 -2.03
N VAL A 47 -10.56 3.33 -3.25
CA VAL A 47 -9.31 3.54 -3.99
C VAL A 47 -9.07 5.04 -4.16
N ALA A 48 -8.01 5.54 -3.54
CA ALA A 48 -7.53 6.92 -3.73
C ALA A 48 -6.36 6.93 -4.72
N GLN A 49 -6.46 7.70 -5.79
CA GLN A 49 -5.41 7.78 -6.82
C GLN A 49 -5.28 9.18 -7.42
N GLN A 50 -4.11 9.49 -7.92
CA GLN A 50 -3.83 10.74 -8.62
C GLN A 50 -4.04 10.57 -10.13
N ALA A 51 -3.44 9.53 -10.70
CA ALA A 51 -3.64 9.14 -12.09
C ALA A 51 -4.67 8.01 -12.16
N ASP A 52 -5.41 7.94 -13.24
CA ASP A 52 -6.44 6.93 -13.46
C ASP A 52 -5.81 5.60 -13.94
N GLU A 53 -5.03 4.98 -13.04
CA GLU A 53 -4.29 3.74 -13.33
C GLU A 53 -4.96 2.50 -12.73
N LEU A 54 -5.66 2.66 -11.61
CA LEU A 54 -6.42 1.59 -10.98
C LEU A 54 -7.86 1.64 -11.45
N THR A 55 -8.37 0.52 -11.94
CA THR A 55 -9.73 0.37 -12.46
C THR A 55 -10.33 -0.93 -11.93
N THR A 56 -11.64 -1.09 -11.99
CA THR A 56 -12.27 -2.38 -11.72
C THR A 56 -13.03 -2.86 -12.92
N LEU A 57 -13.02 -4.18 -13.15
CA LEU A 57 -13.82 -4.84 -14.20
C LEU A 57 -15.01 -5.58 -13.60
N PHE A 58 -14.91 -6.04 -12.36
CA PHE A 58 -15.84 -7.03 -11.81
C PHE A 58 -16.34 -6.69 -10.41
N HIS A 59 -15.56 -5.94 -9.59
CA HIS A 59 -15.90 -5.72 -8.19
C HIS A 59 -17.08 -4.74 -8.04
N PRO A 60 -18.20 -5.15 -7.41
CA PRO A 60 -19.43 -4.35 -7.37
C PRO A 60 -19.37 -3.15 -6.43
N ASP A 61 -18.58 -3.21 -5.35
CA ASP A 61 -18.49 -2.17 -4.32
C ASP A 61 -17.07 -1.63 -4.19
N MET A 62 -16.59 -0.98 -5.26
CA MET A 62 -15.28 -0.33 -5.30
C MET A 62 -15.43 1.13 -5.74
N MET A 63 -15.17 2.04 -4.80
CA MET A 63 -15.23 3.48 -5.01
C MET A 63 -13.86 4.04 -5.39
N PHE A 64 -13.79 4.84 -6.45
CA PHE A 64 -12.57 5.51 -6.90
C PHE A 64 -12.66 7.01 -6.63
N LEU A 65 -11.72 7.54 -5.85
CA LEU A 65 -11.55 8.96 -5.63
C LEU A 65 -10.25 9.44 -6.30
N HIS A 66 -10.37 10.47 -7.12
CA HIS A 66 -9.25 11.07 -7.84
C HIS A 66 -8.87 12.42 -7.24
N SER A 67 -7.57 12.68 -7.17
CA SER A 67 -7.11 14.01 -6.80
C SER A 67 -7.49 15.03 -7.89
N LEU A 68 -7.94 16.19 -7.45
CA LEU A 68 -8.23 17.34 -8.31
C LEU A 68 -7.21 18.43 -8.01
N PRO A 69 -6.19 18.59 -8.86
CA PRO A 69 -5.21 19.67 -8.67
C PRO A 69 -5.91 21.03 -8.83
N GLY A 70 -5.58 21.95 -7.94
CA GLY A 70 -6.04 23.32 -8.08
C GLY A 70 -5.61 23.93 -9.42
N THR A 71 -6.50 24.68 -10.05
CA THR A 71 -6.19 25.48 -11.26
C THR A 71 -6.08 26.96 -10.89
N SER A 72 -5.54 27.78 -11.79
CA SER A 72 -5.49 29.23 -11.60
C SER A 72 -6.88 29.88 -11.43
N GLU A 73 -7.93 29.19 -11.86
CA GLU A 73 -9.32 29.66 -11.81
C GLU A 73 -10.14 29.04 -10.66
N SER A 74 -9.63 27.96 -10.05
CA SER A 74 -10.28 27.25 -8.94
C SER A 74 -9.39 27.21 -7.73
N SER A 75 -9.85 27.77 -6.61
CA SER A 75 -9.20 27.69 -5.31
C SER A 75 -9.33 26.29 -4.65
N VAL A 76 -10.10 25.39 -5.28
CA VAL A 76 -10.34 24.04 -4.76
C VAL A 76 -9.20 23.14 -5.18
N ASN A 77 -8.44 22.65 -4.20
CA ASN A 77 -7.39 21.66 -4.38
C ASN A 77 -7.70 20.44 -3.51
N TYR A 78 -8.06 19.33 -4.13
CA TYR A 78 -8.23 18.05 -3.45
C TYR A 78 -7.09 17.11 -3.86
N ASP A 79 -6.01 17.12 -3.10
CA ASP A 79 -4.90 16.19 -3.27
C ASP A 79 -5.17 14.83 -2.60
N LEU A 80 -4.24 13.88 -2.73
CA LEU A 80 -4.35 12.56 -2.11
C LEU A 80 -4.49 12.63 -0.59
N LYS A 81 -3.90 13.65 0.06
CA LYS A 81 -4.03 13.88 1.49
C LYS A 81 -5.49 14.17 1.88
N HIS A 82 -6.17 15.08 1.18
CA HIS A 82 -7.58 15.39 1.45
C HIS A 82 -8.48 14.17 1.24
N ILE A 83 -8.23 13.40 0.18
CA ILE A 83 -8.96 12.16 -0.12
C ILE A 83 -8.72 11.13 0.99
N SER A 84 -7.47 10.99 1.46
CA SER A 84 -7.12 10.04 2.52
C SER A 84 -7.76 10.41 3.86
N ILE A 85 -7.85 11.72 4.18
CA ILE A 85 -8.58 12.20 5.36
C ILE A 85 -10.07 11.84 5.25
N ALA A 86 -10.68 12.04 4.09
CA ALA A 86 -12.06 11.65 3.86
C ALA A 86 -12.25 10.13 4.01
N GLY A 87 -11.31 9.34 3.47
CA GLY A 87 -11.31 7.87 3.57
C GLY A 87 -11.30 7.35 5.01
N LEU A 88 -10.64 8.04 5.95
CA LEU A 88 -10.66 7.67 7.38
C LEU A 88 -12.05 7.80 8.02
N THR A 89 -12.95 8.58 7.43
CA THR A 89 -14.32 8.78 7.94
C THR A 89 -15.34 7.92 7.21
N MET A 90 -14.94 7.25 6.14
CA MET A 90 -15.78 6.31 5.40
C MET A 90 -15.71 4.94 6.06
N ASP A 91 -16.86 4.30 6.19
CA ASP A 91 -16.97 2.93 6.70
C ASP A 91 -16.66 1.95 5.56
N VAL A 92 -15.37 1.78 5.27
CA VAL A 92 -14.89 0.86 4.23
C VAL A 92 -14.01 -0.23 4.84
N ASP A 93 -14.12 -1.43 4.28
CA ASP A 93 -13.35 -2.60 4.74
C ASP A 93 -11.89 -2.55 4.27
N PHE A 94 -11.66 -1.97 3.09
CA PHE A 94 -10.35 -1.93 2.48
C PHE A 94 -10.03 -0.55 1.90
N PHE A 95 -8.88 0.01 2.27
CA PHE A 95 -8.42 1.31 1.77
C PHE A 95 -7.15 1.16 0.93
N ILE A 96 -7.21 1.62 -0.32
CA ILE A 96 -6.09 1.55 -1.28
C ILE A 96 -5.64 2.95 -1.66
N ILE A 97 -4.33 3.22 -1.56
CA ILE A 97 -3.71 4.39 -2.18
C ILE A 97 -2.87 3.90 -3.37
N GLY A 98 -3.22 4.37 -4.57
CA GLY A 98 -2.55 3.95 -5.81
C GLY A 98 -1.04 4.13 -5.76
N GLU A 99 -0.58 5.30 -5.34
CA GLU A 99 0.83 5.57 -5.09
C GLU A 99 1.02 6.62 -3.99
N VAL A 100 1.86 6.31 -3.01
CA VAL A 100 2.22 7.23 -1.92
C VAL A 100 3.47 8.01 -2.29
N LYS A 101 3.35 9.35 -2.26
CA LYS A 101 4.42 10.30 -2.64
C LYS A 101 4.63 11.43 -1.64
N GLY A 102 3.79 11.54 -0.61
CA GLY A 102 3.80 12.67 0.31
C GLY A 102 3.04 12.42 1.61
N GLY A 103 2.44 13.49 2.15
CA GLY A 103 1.79 13.49 3.47
C GLY A 103 0.59 12.57 3.60
N GLU A 104 0.00 12.07 2.51
CA GLU A 104 -1.03 11.03 2.53
C GLU A 104 -0.56 9.75 3.23
N ALA A 105 0.75 9.51 3.30
CA ALA A 105 1.35 8.41 4.04
C ALA A 105 0.93 8.36 5.51
N LEU A 106 0.79 9.52 6.17
CA LEU A 106 0.34 9.59 7.56
C LEU A 106 -1.07 9.04 7.73
N TYR A 107 -1.96 9.36 6.81
CA TYR A 107 -3.37 8.95 6.87
C TYR A 107 -3.53 7.47 6.52
N LEU A 108 -2.72 6.97 5.60
CA LEU A 108 -2.61 5.53 5.32
C LEU A 108 -2.15 4.76 6.58
N LEU A 109 -1.11 5.25 7.28
CA LEU A 109 -0.64 4.66 8.53
C LEU A 109 -1.72 4.69 9.61
N ASN A 110 -2.42 5.82 9.78
CA ASN A 110 -3.50 5.94 10.76
C ASN A 110 -4.64 4.94 10.45
N ALA A 111 -5.06 4.82 9.19
CA ALA A 111 -6.08 3.87 8.78
C ALA A 111 -5.68 2.43 9.13
N ALA A 112 -4.48 2.02 8.73
CA ALA A 112 -3.98 0.68 9.01
C ALA A 112 -3.80 0.43 10.52
N TYR A 113 -3.30 1.41 11.27
CA TYR A 113 -3.08 1.30 12.72
C TYR A 113 -4.39 1.22 13.51
N THR A 114 -5.47 1.81 13.01
CA THR A 114 -6.82 1.70 13.62
C THR A 114 -7.56 0.42 13.23
N GLY A 115 -6.94 -0.46 12.43
CA GLY A 115 -7.46 -1.78 12.09
C GLY A 115 -8.09 -1.90 10.71
N GLN A 116 -8.10 -0.83 9.91
CA GLN A 116 -8.54 -0.89 8.52
C GLN A 116 -7.49 -1.63 7.67
N ILE A 117 -7.92 -2.54 6.81
CA ILE A 117 -6.97 -3.19 5.89
C ILE A 117 -6.60 -2.19 4.79
N CYS A 118 -5.29 -2.00 4.58
CA CYS A 118 -4.80 -1.01 3.65
C CYS A 118 -3.83 -1.61 2.63
N ALA A 119 -3.82 -1.05 1.42
CA ALA A 119 -2.76 -1.33 0.46
C ALA A 119 -2.29 -0.05 -0.24
N ALA A 120 -1.01 -0.03 -0.58
CA ALA A 120 -0.46 1.08 -1.34
C ALA A 120 0.75 0.65 -2.18
N THR A 121 1.07 1.48 -3.18
CA THR A 121 2.39 1.39 -3.83
C THR A 121 3.29 2.55 -3.39
N VAL A 122 4.59 2.31 -3.38
CA VAL A 122 5.61 3.31 -3.06
C VAL A 122 6.90 3.05 -3.84
N HIS A 123 7.65 4.11 -4.13
CA HIS A 123 9.00 3.95 -4.67
C HIS A 123 10.00 3.64 -3.56
N ALA A 124 10.57 2.43 -3.59
CA ALA A 124 11.66 2.03 -2.72
C ALA A 124 12.61 1.05 -3.45
N PRO A 125 13.89 0.99 -3.06
CA PRO A 125 14.88 0.14 -3.73
C PRO A 125 14.76 -1.35 -3.38
N SER A 126 14.08 -1.69 -2.29
CA SER A 126 13.84 -3.06 -1.81
C SER A 126 12.64 -3.09 -0.86
N ALA A 127 12.12 -4.29 -0.57
CA ALA A 127 10.95 -4.43 0.30
C ALA A 127 11.24 -4.02 1.75
N ASP A 128 12.42 -4.31 2.28
CA ASP A 128 12.84 -3.94 3.63
C ASP A 128 13.02 -2.43 3.83
N ARG A 129 13.26 -1.68 2.74
CA ARG A 129 13.37 -0.21 2.75
C ARG A 129 12.04 0.52 2.55
N ALA A 130 11.02 -0.17 2.13
CA ALA A 130 9.71 0.44 1.89
C ALA A 130 9.08 1.09 3.15
N PRO A 131 9.16 0.48 4.35
CA PRO A 131 8.68 1.10 5.59
C PRO A 131 9.34 2.45 5.90
N GLU A 132 10.67 2.53 5.76
CA GLU A 132 11.41 3.79 5.98
C GLU A 132 10.91 4.89 5.04
N LYS A 133 10.61 4.55 3.78
CA LYS A 133 10.13 5.50 2.79
C LYS A 133 8.73 6.01 3.10
N ILE A 134 7.82 5.16 3.57
CA ILE A 134 6.49 5.57 4.03
C ILE A 134 6.62 6.52 5.24
N VAL A 135 7.49 6.18 6.18
CA VAL A 135 7.73 7.03 7.37
C VAL A 135 8.31 8.38 6.97
N ASP A 136 9.27 8.44 6.03
CA ASP A 136 9.81 9.70 5.51
C ASP A 136 8.71 10.62 4.96
N TYR A 137 7.76 10.05 4.19
CA TYR A 137 6.61 10.81 3.69
C TYR A 137 5.63 11.22 4.80
N ALA A 138 5.35 10.32 5.75
CA ALA A 138 4.45 10.62 6.86
C ALA A 138 4.98 11.74 7.76
N MET A 139 6.29 11.88 7.89
CA MET A 139 6.95 12.96 8.64
C MET A 139 6.60 14.36 8.11
N TYR A 140 6.19 14.52 6.85
CA TYR A 140 5.85 15.84 6.28
C TYR A 140 4.64 16.49 6.96
N ASP A 141 3.69 15.68 7.45
CA ASP A 141 2.45 16.15 8.05
C ASP A 141 2.26 15.70 9.50
N SER A 142 3.22 14.95 10.04
CA SER A 142 3.11 14.31 11.35
C SER A 142 3.74 15.13 12.47
N ARG A 143 3.14 15.02 13.67
CA ARG A 143 3.76 15.42 14.94
C ARG A 143 4.40 14.24 15.70
N TYR A 144 4.22 13.02 15.18
CA TYR A 144 4.85 11.83 15.74
C TYR A 144 6.34 11.82 15.43
N SER A 145 7.14 11.26 16.34
CA SER A 145 8.54 10.97 16.07
C SER A 145 8.68 9.88 15.00
N ARG A 146 9.86 9.80 14.38
CA ARG A 146 10.18 8.74 13.41
C ARG A 146 9.95 7.34 13.99
N ASN A 147 10.36 7.12 15.26
CA ASN A 147 10.17 5.83 15.93
C ASN A 147 8.71 5.47 16.16
N GLU A 148 7.87 6.44 16.50
CA GLU A 148 6.42 6.21 16.63
C GLU A 148 5.80 5.82 15.28
N LEU A 149 6.17 6.51 14.20
CA LEU A 149 5.70 6.16 12.86
C LEU A 149 6.22 4.80 12.39
N MET A 150 7.48 4.45 12.71
CA MET A 150 8.03 3.11 12.40
C MET A 150 7.29 2.01 13.16
N LYS A 151 6.86 2.24 14.41
CA LYS A 151 6.00 1.29 15.14
C LYS A 151 4.65 1.09 14.45
N MET A 152 4.06 2.15 13.90
CA MET A 152 2.80 2.04 13.16
C MET A 152 2.93 1.19 11.90
N MET A 153 4.13 1.04 11.34
CA MET A 153 4.38 0.19 10.17
C MET A 153 4.20 -1.31 10.45
N ASP A 154 4.13 -1.76 11.72
CA ASP A 154 3.91 -3.16 12.06
C ASP A 154 2.53 -3.68 11.62
N CYS A 155 1.58 -2.76 11.38
CA CYS A 155 0.28 -3.10 10.81
C CYS A 155 0.33 -3.49 9.32
N PHE A 156 1.44 -3.25 8.61
CA PHE A 156 1.65 -3.73 7.24
C PHE A 156 2.28 -5.11 7.25
N GLN A 157 1.45 -6.16 7.22
CA GLN A 157 1.87 -7.55 7.36
C GLN A 157 2.67 -8.08 6.17
N THR A 158 2.54 -7.45 4.99
CA THR A 158 3.19 -7.93 3.77
C THR A 158 3.85 -6.79 3.02
N LEU A 159 5.14 -6.98 2.72
CA LEU A 159 5.93 -6.06 1.91
C LEU A 159 6.38 -6.80 0.64
N VAL A 160 6.14 -6.21 -0.53
CA VAL A 160 6.43 -6.83 -1.84
C VAL A 160 7.32 -5.91 -2.65
N PHE A 161 8.44 -6.42 -3.14
CA PHE A 161 9.31 -5.69 -4.07
C PHE A 161 9.15 -6.17 -5.51
N MET A 162 8.93 -5.21 -6.39
CA MET A 162 8.74 -5.41 -7.83
C MET A 162 9.91 -4.85 -8.62
N GLU A 163 10.44 -5.65 -9.52
CA GLU A 163 11.45 -5.23 -10.49
C GLU A 163 11.19 -5.91 -11.84
N HIS A 164 11.26 -5.15 -12.95
CA HIS A 164 11.04 -5.68 -14.29
C HIS A 164 9.77 -6.53 -14.45
N TYR A 165 8.64 -6.06 -13.90
CA TYR A 165 7.35 -6.76 -13.88
C TYR A 165 7.37 -8.14 -13.18
N GLN A 166 8.35 -8.36 -12.30
CA GLN A 166 8.48 -9.57 -11.51
C GLN A 166 8.47 -9.24 -10.01
N VAL A 167 7.83 -10.09 -9.23
CA VAL A 167 8.01 -10.09 -7.77
C VAL A 167 9.38 -10.67 -7.47
N LYS A 168 10.23 -9.89 -6.80
CA LYS A 168 11.60 -10.28 -6.44
C LYS A 168 11.72 -10.65 -4.98
N GLU A 169 10.97 -9.95 -4.11
CA GLU A 169 11.00 -10.17 -2.67
C GLU A 169 9.59 -10.09 -2.10
N ILE A 170 9.31 -10.93 -1.13
CA ILE A 170 8.13 -10.84 -0.28
C ILE A 170 8.61 -10.98 1.16
N PHE A 171 8.36 -9.98 2.00
CA PHE A 171 8.59 -10.06 3.43
C PHE A 171 7.27 -10.12 4.20
N ALA A 172 7.25 -10.95 5.23
CA ALA A 172 6.28 -10.85 6.30
C ALA A 172 6.83 -9.91 7.37
N CYS A 173 6.04 -8.93 7.80
CA CYS A 173 6.33 -8.17 9.00
C CYS A 173 5.87 -8.98 10.22
N LEU A 174 6.81 -9.24 11.13
CA LEU A 174 6.58 -10.01 12.36
C LEU A 174 6.22 -9.10 13.55
N GLY A 175 6.35 -7.78 13.37
CA GLY A 175 6.03 -6.78 14.36
C GLY A 175 7.20 -5.86 14.73
N TRP A 176 6.95 -4.97 15.67
CA TRP A 176 7.96 -4.05 16.20
C TRP A 176 8.76 -4.68 17.32
N ASN A 177 10.09 -4.73 17.17
CA ASN A 177 11.00 -5.12 18.23
C ASN A 177 11.42 -3.90 19.06
N ALA A 178 10.92 -3.81 20.30
CA ALA A 178 11.19 -2.66 21.18
C ALA A 178 12.63 -2.59 21.67
N GLU A 179 13.35 -3.72 21.77
CA GLU A 179 14.74 -3.75 22.22
C GLU A 179 15.71 -3.29 21.13
N LYS A 180 15.41 -3.63 19.89
CA LYS A 180 16.22 -3.26 18.72
C LYS A 180 15.74 -1.96 18.06
N GLU A 181 14.60 -1.45 18.48
CA GLU A 181 13.92 -0.28 17.87
C GLU A 181 13.77 -0.41 16.34
N ASN A 182 13.36 -1.59 15.86
CA ASN A 182 13.16 -1.86 14.45
C ASN A 182 11.96 -2.77 14.19
N LEU A 183 11.52 -2.82 12.91
CA LEU A 183 10.58 -3.82 12.42
C LEU A 183 11.32 -5.15 12.23
N GLU A 184 10.76 -6.23 12.73
CA GLU A 184 11.22 -7.58 12.42
C GLU A 184 10.57 -8.06 11.13
N LEU A 185 11.41 -8.32 10.13
CA LEU A 185 10.98 -8.77 8.81
C LEU A 185 11.50 -10.18 8.54
N SER A 186 10.65 -11.02 7.99
CA SER A 186 10.99 -12.38 7.55
C SER A 186 10.83 -12.51 6.05
N LEU A 187 11.91 -12.82 5.35
CA LEU A 187 11.87 -13.07 3.91
C LEU A 187 11.09 -14.37 3.64
N ILE A 188 10.09 -14.28 2.79
CA ILE A 188 9.35 -15.42 2.29
C ILE A 188 10.03 -15.89 1.01
N HIS A 189 10.52 -17.13 1.02
CA HIS A 189 11.15 -17.70 -0.15
C HIS A 189 10.11 -17.93 -1.25
N ILE A 190 10.29 -17.26 -2.38
CA ILE A 190 9.54 -17.48 -3.61
C ILE A 190 10.35 -18.43 -4.48
N SER A 191 9.69 -19.46 -5.02
CA SER A 191 10.32 -20.39 -5.95
C SER A 191 10.71 -19.64 -7.22
N GLU A 192 11.97 -19.73 -7.63
CA GLU A 192 12.33 -19.24 -8.96
C GLU A 192 11.53 -19.98 -10.04
N PRO A 193 11.00 -19.26 -11.06
CA PRO A 193 10.34 -19.94 -12.16
C PRO A 193 11.34 -20.87 -12.83
N THR A 194 11.05 -22.18 -12.80
CA THR A 194 11.79 -23.18 -13.57
C THR A 194 11.79 -22.75 -15.04
N ARG A 195 12.96 -22.37 -15.56
CA ARG A 195 13.14 -22.13 -16.99
C ARG A 195 12.96 -23.47 -17.69
N HIS A 196 11.85 -23.63 -18.36
CA HIS A 196 11.66 -24.69 -19.38
C HIS A 196 11.98 -24.12 -20.76
#